data_8b033ef66bd739730f07bf457804cfe8
#
_entry.id   8b033ef66bd739730f07bf457804cfe8
#
_cell.length_a   1.000
_cell.length_b   1.000
_cell.length_c   1.000
_cell.angle_alpha   90.00
_cell.angle_beta   90.00
_cell.angle_gamma   90.00
#
_symmetry.space_group_name_H-M   'P 1'
#
loop_
_entity.id
_entity.type
_entity.pdbx_description
1 polymer ?
#
loop_
_entity_poly.entity_id
_entity_poly.type
_entity_poly.pdbx_seq_one_letter_code
_entity_poly.pdbx_strand_id
1 'polypeptide(L)'
;MLSARFKPWHVPLFLAKYAYLTVRRRPVLVHFEVTMRCNARCSFCDYWKTSPSARAEELKSFADAARYFNPMVITFTGGEPTLRKDLEILVRGVADAVHLKYITLITHGGMLTPKRARSLWDAGINQFNISLDYLDERHDTARGIPGLGARVFGALDGIRAEGVDNIRFNTVIKSDNLDQLLPIVRRAQELGCGVNFSLYTDSKNGNRMHLIDGDRVPELEEVTAELLAFKRDNRGVITNSDHYLETIPKYARGELAEPCRSGIRTIHIDPTGHVKRCPDFPTDFHWTEFRKYEPVACNACFYACRGEAEAPMRLSRVRDVMASPRL
;
A
#
# COMPACT_ATOMS: atom_id res chain seq x y z
N MET A 1 25.39 1.20 2.80
CA MET A 1 24.10 1.91 2.74
C MET A 1 23.63 1.93 1.30
N LEU A 2 22.64 1.08 0.97
CA LEU A 2 21.96 1.13 -0.32
C LEU A 2 20.66 1.89 -0.09
N SER A 3 20.74 3.21 0.07
CA SER A 3 19.63 4.09 -0.30
C SER A 3 19.63 4.06 -1.81
N ALA A 4 19.02 3.05 -2.38
CA ALA A 4 19.30 2.79 -3.75
C ALA A 4 18.05 3.01 -4.55
N ARG A 5 18.10 3.96 -5.39
CA ARG A 5 17.52 3.82 -6.70
C ARG A 5 17.84 2.42 -7.20
N PHE A 6 16.81 1.67 -7.54
CA PHE A 6 16.92 0.33 -8.06
C PHE A 6 17.79 0.37 -9.32
N LYS A 7 18.93 -0.29 -9.28
CA LYS A 7 19.84 -0.31 -10.43
C LYS A 7 19.63 -1.63 -11.19
N PRO A 8 19.78 -1.68 -12.51
CA PRO A 8 19.52 -2.88 -13.31
C PRO A 8 20.20 -4.15 -12.79
N TRP A 9 21.40 -4.05 -12.19
CA TRP A 9 22.09 -5.20 -11.61
C TRP A 9 21.50 -5.72 -10.29
N HIS A 10 20.54 -5.01 -9.67
CA HIS A 10 19.79 -5.54 -8.55
C HIS A 10 18.69 -6.52 -9.00
N VAL A 11 18.25 -6.47 -10.27
CA VAL A 11 17.16 -7.31 -10.77
C VAL A 11 17.42 -8.81 -10.54
N PRO A 12 18.58 -9.37 -10.91
CA PRO A 12 18.86 -10.79 -10.66
C PRO A 12 18.80 -11.16 -9.17
N LEU A 13 19.29 -10.29 -8.30
CA LEU A 13 19.30 -10.51 -6.86
C LEU A 13 17.88 -10.48 -6.27
N PHE A 14 17.03 -9.56 -6.73
CA PHE A 14 15.63 -9.51 -6.34
C PHE A 14 14.84 -10.72 -6.85
N LEU A 15 15.10 -11.17 -8.08
CA LEU A 15 14.50 -12.39 -8.64
C LEU A 15 14.91 -13.63 -7.83
N ALA A 16 16.18 -13.74 -7.48
CA ALA A 16 16.69 -14.83 -6.65
C ALA A 16 16.03 -14.81 -5.24
N LYS A 17 15.94 -13.62 -4.63
CA LYS A 17 15.25 -13.47 -3.33
C LYS A 17 13.77 -13.83 -3.44
N TYR A 18 13.09 -13.38 -4.50
CA TYR A 18 11.69 -13.74 -4.74
C TYR A 18 11.48 -15.25 -4.88
N ALA A 19 12.33 -15.92 -5.68
CA ALA A 19 12.30 -17.37 -5.84
C ALA A 19 12.53 -18.08 -4.50
N TYR A 20 13.55 -17.65 -3.74
CA TYR A 20 13.83 -18.18 -2.41
C TYR A 20 12.63 -18.06 -1.46
N LEU A 21 12.03 -16.87 -1.34
CA LEU A 21 10.88 -16.65 -0.46
C LEU A 21 9.67 -17.48 -0.90
N THR A 22 9.45 -17.60 -2.22
CA THR A 22 8.35 -18.40 -2.78
C THR A 22 8.50 -19.88 -2.47
N VAL A 23 9.69 -20.46 -2.73
CA VAL A 23 9.99 -21.87 -2.46
C VAL A 23 9.90 -22.17 -0.95
N ARG A 24 10.40 -21.24 -0.12
CA ARG A 24 10.36 -21.39 1.34
C ARG A 24 8.98 -21.06 1.94
N ARG A 25 7.99 -20.64 1.12
CA ARG A 25 6.66 -20.21 1.55
C ARG A 25 6.76 -19.14 2.67
N ARG A 26 7.62 -18.15 2.43
CA ARG A 26 7.78 -16.98 3.31
C ARG A 26 7.10 -15.75 2.69
N PRO A 27 6.59 -14.82 3.50
CA PRO A 27 5.96 -13.61 2.98
C PRO A 27 6.95 -12.76 2.18
N VAL A 28 6.52 -12.37 0.98
CA VAL A 28 7.24 -11.44 0.10
C VAL A 28 7.04 -10.01 0.55
N LEU A 29 5.85 -9.72 1.08
CA LEU A 29 5.42 -8.41 1.56
C LEU A 29 5.01 -8.52 3.03
N VAL A 30 5.57 -7.65 3.87
CA VAL A 30 5.17 -7.49 5.27
C VAL A 30 4.68 -6.06 5.51
N HIS A 31 3.46 -5.94 6.02
CA HIS A 31 2.88 -4.69 6.48
C HIS A 31 3.10 -4.56 7.99
N PHE A 32 3.83 -3.53 8.41
CA PHE A 32 3.91 -3.14 9.82
C PHE A 32 2.85 -2.09 10.13
N GLU A 33 1.83 -2.47 10.88
CA GLU A 33 0.84 -1.55 11.44
C GLU A 33 1.44 -0.91 12.69
N VAL A 34 2.25 0.13 12.51
CA VAL A 34 3.09 0.68 13.58
C VAL A 34 2.32 1.46 14.66
N THR A 35 1.06 1.75 14.41
CA THR A 35 0.14 2.38 15.36
C THR A 35 -1.31 2.15 14.94
N MET A 36 -2.21 2.00 15.90
CA MET A 36 -3.66 2.01 15.63
C MET A 36 -4.25 3.43 15.71
N ARG A 37 -3.50 4.40 16.21
CA ARG A 37 -3.96 5.80 16.31
C ARG A 37 -4.07 6.42 14.93
N CYS A 38 -5.18 7.10 14.67
CA CYS A 38 -5.40 7.88 13.47
C CYS A 38 -6.17 9.17 13.80
N ASN A 39 -5.76 10.28 13.23
CA ASN A 39 -6.47 11.56 13.34
C ASN A 39 -7.46 11.79 12.19
N ALA A 40 -7.50 10.90 11.17
CA ALA A 40 -8.55 10.87 10.17
C ALA A 40 -9.80 10.13 10.67
N ARG A 41 -10.95 10.41 10.06
CA ARG A 41 -12.27 9.84 10.40
C ARG A 41 -12.96 9.24 9.18
N CYS A 42 -12.19 8.52 8.35
CA CYS A 42 -12.68 7.95 7.10
C CYS A 42 -13.89 7.03 7.32
N SER A 43 -14.96 7.22 6.53
CA SER A 43 -16.18 6.40 6.60
C SER A 43 -15.98 4.96 6.16
N PHE A 44 -14.94 4.71 5.36
CA PHE A 44 -14.55 3.41 4.81
C PHE A 44 -13.45 2.69 5.61
N CYS A 45 -13.07 3.21 6.77
CA CYS A 45 -11.99 2.67 7.61
C CYS A 45 -12.38 2.70 9.08
N ASP A 46 -11.93 1.73 9.87
CA ASP A 46 -12.24 1.56 11.28
C ASP A 46 -11.05 1.72 12.23
N TYR A 47 -9.83 1.91 11.72
CA TYR A 47 -8.63 2.07 12.56
C TYR A 47 -8.78 3.18 13.62
N TRP A 48 -9.40 4.29 13.26
CA TRP A 48 -9.62 5.42 14.17
C TRP A 48 -10.62 5.12 15.30
N LYS A 49 -11.42 4.05 15.17
CA LYS A 49 -12.36 3.56 16.20
C LYS A 49 -11.66 2.64 17.20
N THR A 50 -10.49 2.14 16.85
CA THR A 50 -9.75 1.20 17.68
C THR A 50 -9.10 1.94 18.84
N SER A 51 -9.40 1.54 20.08
CA SER A 51 -8.77 2.13 21.27
C SER A 51 -7.28 1.78 21.31
N PRO A 52 -6.40 2.73 21.59
CA PRO A 52 -4.96 2.49 21.69
C PRO A 52 -4.56 1.84 23.02
N SER A 53 -5.34 0.87 23.51
CA SER A 53 -5.12 0.26 24.83
C SER A 53 -3.92 -0.69 24.89
N ALA A 54 -3.43 -1.16 23.75
CA ALA A 54 -2.26 -2.02 23.69
C ALA A 54 -0.97 -1.17 23.66
N ARG A 55 0.00 -1.54 24.48
CA ARG A 55 1.36 -0.99 24.42
C ARG A 55 1.99 -1.40 23.09
N ALA A 56 2.45 -0.43 22.32
CA ALA A 56 3.16 -0.71 21.08
C ALA A 56 4.46 -1.48 21.36
N GLU A 57 4.79 -2.41 20.44
CA GLU A 57 6.08 -3.11 20.46
C GLU A 57 7.25 -2.13 20.52
N GLU A 58 8.30 -2.57 21.16
CA GLU A 58 9.56 -1.83 21.16
C GLU A 58 10.17 -1.77 19.76
N LEU A 59 10.89 -0.69 19.48
CA LEU A 59 11.54 -0.49 18.17
C LEU A 59 12.40 -1.68 17.74
N LYS A 60 13.08 -2.32 18.69
CA LYS A 60 13.90 -3.50 18.44
C LYS A 60 13.08 -4.69 17.95
N SER A 61 11.88 -4.90 18.47
CA SER A 61 11.02 -6.01 18.08
C SER A 61 10.59 -5.92 16.61
N PHE A 62 10.25 -4.73 16.11
CA PHE A 62 9.97 -4.53 14.68
C PHE A 62 11.18 -4.85 13.78
N ALA A 63 12.38 -4.45 14.19
CA ALA A 63 13.59 -4.76 13.46
C ALA A 63 13.90 -6.27 13.46
N ASP A 64 13.68 -6.95 14.60
CA ASP A 64 13.88 -8.39 14.73
C ASP A 64 12.84 -9.18 13.93
N ALA A 65 11.57 -8.75 13.92
CA ALA A 65 10.54 -9.33 13.07
C ALA A 65 10.88 -9.15 11.57
N ALA A 66 11.34 -7.97 11.18
CA ALA A 66 11.77 -7.71 9.81
C ALA A 66 12.96 -8.60 9.41
N ARG A 67 13.93 -8.80 10.29
CA ARG A 67 15.06 -9.72 10.08
C ARG A 67 14.60 -11.17 9.95
N TYR A 68 13.67 -11.59 10.81
CA TYR A 68 13.13 -12.96 10.80
C TYR A 68 12.42 -13.29 9.51
N PHE A 69 11.52 -12.43 9.05
CA PHE A 69 10.77 -12.65 7.79
C PHE A 69 11.61 -12.38 6.55
N ASN A 70 12.57 -11.46 6.62
CA ASN A 70 13.43 -11.02 5.53
C ASN A 70 12.66 -10.74 4.21
N PRO A 71 11.58 -9.95 4.23
CA PRO A 71 10.73 -9.75 3.06
C PRO A 71 11.44 -8.91 1.97
N MET A 72 10.86 -8.92 0.76
CA MET A 72 11.29 -8.02 -0.32
C MET A 72 10.70 -6.64 -0.16
N VAL A 73 9.43 -6.57 0.22
CA VAL A 73 8.70 -5.31 0.38
C VAL A 73 8.24 -5.18 1.83
N ILE A 74 8.47 -4.02 2.38
CA ILE A 74 8.05 -3.64 3.73
C ILE A 74 7.17 -2.41 3.60
N THR A 75 5.98 -2.44 4.19
CA THR A 75 5.08 -1.29 4.20
C THR A 75 4.83 -0.86 5.64
N PHE A 76 5.18 0.37 5.96
CA PHE A 76 4.74 1.00 7.20
C PHE A 76 3.35 1.57 7.01
N THR A 77 2.41 1.16 7.87
CA THR A 77 0.99 1.49 7.82
C THR A 77 0.37 1.43 9.23
N GLY A 78 -0.93 1.26 9.32
CA GLY A 78 -1.71 1.16 10.55
C GLY A 78 -2.84 2.18 10.52
N GLY A 79 -3.02 2.95 11.62
CA GLY A 79 -3.82 4.15 11.60
C GLY A 79 -3.12 5.23 10.75
N GLU A 80 -2.49 6.21 11.40
CA GLU A 80 -1.61 7.16 10.70
C GLU A 80 -0.18 7.04 11.26
N PRO A 81 0.74 6.44 10.51
CA PRO A 81 2.12 6.22 10.98
C PRO A 81 2.84 7.51 11.38
N THR A 82 2.57 8.62 10.70
CA THR A 82 3.22 9.91 10.97
C THR A 82 2.82 10.54 12.31
N LEU A 83 1.85 9.97 13.04
CA LEU A 83 1.57 10.33 14.43
C LEU A 83 2.63 9.80 15.41
N ARG A 84 3.42 8.78 15.00
CA ARG A 84 4.55 8.31 15.82
C ARG A 84 5.71 9.31 15.75
N LYS A 85 6.17 9.74 16.91
CA LYS A 85 7.33 10.65 17.02
C LYS A 85 8.66 9.95 16.77
N ASP A 86 8.70 8.64 16.94
CA ASP A 86 9.87 7.76 16.80
C ASP A 86 9.88 6.98 15.46
N LEU A 87 9.02 7.37 14.50
CA LEU A 87 8.87 6.65 13.23
C LEU A 87 10.18 6.55 12.46
N GLU A 88 10.98 7.61 12.43
CA GLU A 88 12.27 7.65 11.74
C GLU A 88 13.28 6.65 12.34
N ILE A 89 13.28 6.50 13.67
CA ILE A 89 14.15 5.52 14.36
C ILE A 89 13.68 4.11 14.04
N LEU A 90 12.36 3.87 14.05
CA LEU A 90 11.78 2.57 13.71
C LEU A 90 12.11 2.18 12.26
N VAL A 91 11.90 3.11 11.31
CA VAL A 91 12.23 2.89 9.89
C VAL A 91 13.70 2.53 9.72
N ARG A 92 14.62 3.25 10.36
CA ARG A 92 16.06 2.99 10.34
C ARG A 92 16.39 1.59 10.86
N GLY A 93 15.86 1.23 12.02
CA GLY A 93 16.08 -0.09 12.62
C GLY A 93 15.63 -1.23 11.71
N VAL A 94 14.47 -1.10 11.09
CA VAL A 94 13.95 -2.09 10.11
C VAL A 94 14.79 -2.08 8.82
N ALA A 95 15.18 -0.89 8.34
CA ALA A 95 16.01 -0.78 7.15
C ALA A 95 17.39 -1.43 7.33
N ASP A 96 17.99 -1.31 8.50
CA ASP A 96 19.30 -1.93 8.80
C ASP A 96 19.18 -3.46 9.02
N ALA A 97 18.01 -3.93 9.40
CA ALA A 97 17.75 -5.34 9.70
C ALA A 97 17.59 -6.24 8.45
N VAL A 98 17.25 -5.67 7.28
CA VAL A 98 16.90 -6.44 6.07
C VAL A 98 17.76 -6.03 4.89
N HIS A 99 18.27 -7.00 4.15
CA HIS A 99 19.00 -6.77 2.89
C HIS A 99 18.07 -6.93 1.68
N LEU A 100 18.36 -6.22 0.58
CA LEU A 100 17.58 -6.28 -0.67
C LEU A 100 16.09 -6.11 -0.38
N LYS A 101 15.72 -4.93 0.11
CA LYS A 101 14.34 -4.56 0.46
C LYS A 101 13.91 -3.30 -0.26
N TYR A 102 12.59 -3.13 -0.34
CA TYR A 102 11.92 -1.93 -0.77
C TYR A 102 10.94 -1.51 0.34
N ILE A 103 11.12 -0.33 0.89
CA ILE A 103 10.34 0.15 2.04
C ILE A 103 9.40 1.25 1.60
N THR A 104 8.12 1.09 1.90
CA THR A 104 7.08 2.07 1.59
C THR A 104 6.39 2.56 2.86
N LEU A 105 5.92 3.80 2.83
CA LEU A 105 5.10 4.39 3.89
C LEU A 105 3.73 4.77 3.31
N ILE A 106 2.65 4.28 3.92
CA ILE A 106 1.28 4.70 3.62
C ILE A 106 0.88 5.75 4.66
N THR A 107 0.46 6.92 4.21
CA THR A 107 0.04 8.05 5.06
C THR A 107 -1.06 8.85 4.35
N HIS A 108 -1.91 9.55 5.13
CA HIS A 108 -2.80 10.55 4.55
C HIS A 108 -2.07 11.85 4.14
N GLY A 109 -0.78 11.99 4.49
CA GLY A 109 0.08 13.10 4.06
C GLY A 109 -0.10 14.42 4.83
N GLY A 110 -1.12 14.56 5.65
CA GLY A 110 -1.43 15.82 6.33
C GLY A 110 -0.37 16.31 7.34
N MET A 111 0.53 15.43 7.74
CA MET A 111 1.66 15.73 8.65
C MET A 111 3.03 15.55 7.97
N LEU A 112 3.05 15.30 6.67
CA LEU A 112 4.27 15.07 5.91
C LEU A 112 4.84 16.40 5.41
N THR A 113 5.61 17.08 6.26
CA THR A 113 6.36 18.28 5.86
C THR A 113 7.58 17.91 5.00
N PRO A 114 8.13 18.83 4.18
CA PRO A 114 9.35 18.58 3.40
C PRO A 114 10.49 18.01 4.24
N LYS A 115 10.81 18.65 5.37
CA LYS A 115 11.86 18.19 6.28
C LYS A 115 11.59 16.78 6.83
N ARG A 116 10.34 16.47 7.17
CA ARG A 116 9.99 15.15 7.69
C ARG A 116 10.05 14.08 6.61
N ALA A 117 9.61 14.39 5.39
CA ALA A 117 9.76 13.51 4.25
C ALA A 117 11.24 13.18 4.00
N ARG A 118 12.12 14.18 4.05
CA ARG A 118 13.58 14.00 3.93
C ARG A 118 14.13 13.11 5.05
N SER A 119 13.76 13.36 6.30
CA SER A 119 14.21 12.56 7.44
C SER A 119 13.81 11.09 7.33
N LEU A 120 12.56 10.81 6.92
CA LEU A 120 12.06 9.46 6.68
C LEU A 120 12.75 8.79 5.48
N TRP A 121 13.03 9.55 4.41
CA TRP A 121 13.79 9.10 3.27
C TRP A 121 15.21 8.67 3.66
N ASP A 122 15.89 9.48 4.44
CA ASP A 122 17.23 9.19 4.97
C ASP A 122 17.23 8.03 5.97
N ALA A 123 16.10 7.82 6.67
CA ALA A 123 15.90 6.65 7.51
C ALA A 123 15.75 5.35 6.72
N GLY A 124 15.36 5.40 5.44
CA GLY A 124 15.28 4.22 4.58
C GLY A 124 13.98 4.03 3.82
N ILE A 125 13.02 4.98 3.88
CA ILE A 125 11.82 4.94 3.04
C ILE A 125 12.24 5.11 1.57
N ASN A 126 11.76 4.24 0.70
CA ASN A 126 12.00 4.29 -0.74
C ASN A 126 10.82 4.89 -1.50
N GLN A 127 9.62 4.92 -0.91
CA GLN A 127 8.41 5.40 -1.55
C GLN A 127 7.40 5.91 -0.52
N PHE A 128 6.81 7.06 -0.79
CA PHE A 128 5.67 7.58 -0.06
C PHE A 128 4.38 7.29 -0.84
N ASN A 129 3.43 6.60 -0.20
CA ASN A 129 2.08 6.39 -0.70
C ASN A 129 1.15 7.34 0.05
N ILE A 130 0.78 8.44 -0.59
CA ILE A 130 -0.09 9.47 0.00
C ILE A 130 -1.52 9.17 -0.42
N SER A 131 -2.41 9.04 0.54
CA SER A 131 -3.83 8.77 0.26
C SER A 131 -4.48 9.94 -0.47
N LEU A 132 -5.13 9.66 -1.61
CA LEU A 132 -5.87 10.66 -2.39
C LEU A 132 -7.04 9.98 -3.12
N ASP A 133 -8.28 10.26 -2.71
CA ASP A 133 -9.47 9.63 -3.26
C ASP A 133 -10.31 10.58 -4.14
N TYR A 134 -10.09 11.90 -4.02
CA TYR A 134 -10.76 12.95 -4.80
C TYR A 134 -9.80 14.13 -5.00
N LEU A 135 -10.01 14.90 -6.07
CA LEU A 135 -9.24 16.13 -6.35
C LEU A 135 -9.89 17.41 -5.77
N ASP A 136 -11.07 17.27 -5.21
CA ASP A 136 -11.89 18.37 -4.66
C ASP A 136 -12.11 18.22 -3.14
N GLU A 137 -12.99 19.05 -2.56
CA GLU A 137 -13.31 19.08 -1.12
C GLU A 137 -13.91 17.78 -0.58
N ARG A 138 -14.38 16.87 -1.46
CA ARG A 138 -14.80 15.53 -1.04
C ARG A 138 -13.66 14.77 -0.38
N HIS A 139 -12.39 15.05 -0.76
CA HIS A 139 -11.24 14.41 -0.13
C HIS A 139 -11.14 14.73 1.36
N ASP A 140 -11.28 15.98 1.72
CA ASP A 140 -11.23 16.47 3.10
C ASP A 140 -12.40 15.90 3.92
N THR A 141 -13.60 15.91 3.34
CA THR A 141 -14.82 15.38 3.97
C THR A 141 -14.72 13.87 4.20
N ALA A 142 -14.29 13.10 3.18
CA ALA A 142 -14.16 11.65 3.27
C ALA A 142 -13.12 11.20 4.29
N ARG A 143 -12.09 12.03 4.53
CA ARG A 143 -11.03 11.79 5.52
C ARG A 143 -11.31 12.44 6.87
N GLY A 144 -12.28 13.34 6.96
CA GLY A 144 -12.60 14.10 8.17
C GLY A 144 -11.45 15.02 8.63
N ILE A 145 -10.69 15.56 7.68
CA ILE A 145 -9.54 16.45 7.94
C ILE A 145 -9.65 17.68 7.04
N PRO A 146 -10.18 18.81 7.54
CA PRO A 146 -10.30 20.04 6.76
C PRO A 146 -8.96 20.52 6.19
N GLY A 147 -8.93 20.90 4.90
CA GLY A 147 -7.75 21.40 4.19
C GLY A 147 -6.67 20.33 3.94
N LEU A 148 -7.00 19.04 4.00
CA LEU A 148 -6.04 17.96 3.77
C LEU A 148 -5.49 17.98 2.35
N GLY A 149 -6.37 18.08 1.35
CA GLY A 149 -5.97 18.14 -0.06
C GLY A 149 -5.02 19.29 -0.35
N ALA A 150 -5.35 20.49 0.14
CA ALA A 150 -4.49 21.67 -0.02
C ALA A 150 -3.11 21.46 0.63
N ARG A 151 -3.06 20.90 1.84
CA ARG A 151 -1.77 20.59 2.51
C ARG A 151 -0.95 19.56 1.74
N VAL A 152 -1.58 18.49 1.23
CA VAL A 152 -0.88 17.46 0.45
C VAL A 152 -0.27 18.09 -0.81
N PHE A 153 -1.07 18.77 -1.62
CA PHE A 153 -0.57 19.38 -2.85
C PHE A 153 0.46 20.48 -2.59
N GLY A 154 0.24 21.33 -1.59
CA GLY A 154 1.16 22.42 -1.23
C GLY A 154 2.51 21.95 -0.69
N ALA A 155 2.61 20.71 -0.17
CA ALA A 155 3.87 20.17 0.32
C ALA A 155 4.74 19.52 -0.77
N LEU A 156 4.17 19.13 -1.93
CA LEU A 156 4.85 18.29 -2.93
C LEU A 156 6.14 18.92 -3.48
N ASP A 157 6.10 20.20 -3.85
CA ASP A 157 7.27 20.87 -4.42
C ASP A 157 8.40 21.00 -3.39
N GLY A 158 8.04 21.33 -2.15
CA GLY A 158 9.01 21.36 -1.06
C GLY A 158 9.61 19.98 -0.75
N ILE A 159 8.80 18.92 -0.79
CA ILE A 159 9.28 17.53 -0.61
C ILE A 159 10.26 17.15 -1.71
N ARG A 160 9.99 17.53 -2.97
CA ARG A 160 10.93 17.30 -4.08
C ARG A 160 12.19 18.13 -3.98
N ALA A 161 12.09 19.38 -3.54
CA ALA A 161 13.27 20.23 -3.31
C ALA A 161 14.21 19.62 -2.27
N GLU A 162 13.69 18.85 -1.32
CA GLU A 162 14.51 18.04 -0.40
C GLU A 162 15.08 16.75 -1.03
N GLY A 163 14.89 16.51 -2.34
CA GLY A 163 15.38 15.33 -3.04
C GLY A 163 14.56 14.06 -2.83
N VAL A 164 13.33 14.19 -2.35
CA VAL A 164 12.38 13.07 -2.21
C VAL A 164 11.45 13.07 -3.42
N ASP A 165 11.66 12.15 -4.33
CA ASP A 165 11.02 12.15 -5.65
C ASP A 165 10.08 10.96 -5.92
N ASN A 166 10.11 9.91 -5.09
CA ASN A 166 9.26 8.74 -5.28
C ASN A 166 7.97 8.85 -4.45
N ILE A 167 7.02 9.60 -4.98
CA ILE A 167 5.72 9.83 -4.38
C ILE A 167 4.64 9.19 -5.26
N ARG A 168 3.71 8.48 -4.62
CA ARG A 168 2.53 7.89 -5.28
C ARG A 168 1.27 8.27 -4.53
N PHE A 169 0.21 8.51 -5.26
CA PHE A 169 -1.12 8.60 -4.67
C PHE A 169 -1.68 7.19 -4.52
N ASN A 170 -2.26 6.92 -3.37
CA ASN A 170 -2.95 5.67 -3.07
C ASN A 170 -4.45 5.96 -3.00
N THR A 171 -5.18 5.48 -4.01
CA THR A 171 -6.60 5.76 -4.20
C THR A 171 -7.43 4.51 -3.94
N VAL A 172 -8.41 4.63 -3.04
CA VAL A 172 -9.41 3.59 -2.83
C VAL A 172 -10.51 3.77 -3.85
N ILE A 173 -10.74 2.75 -4.70
CA ILE A 173 -11.84 2.71 -5.67
C ILE A 173 -13.13 2.42 -4.91
N LYS A 174 -14.10 3.33 -5.01
CA LYS A 174 -15.39 3.29 -4.31
C LYS A 174 -16.52 3.67 -5.26
N SER A 175 -17.76 3.33 -4.91
CA SER A 175 -18.93 3.69 -5.71
C SER A 175 -19.12 5.20 -5.92
N ASP A 176 -18.59 6.02 -5.02
CA ASP A 176 -18.77 7.48 -5.01
C ASP A 176 -17.58 8.26 -5.59
N ASN A 177 -16.58 7.57 -6.20
CA ASN A 177 -15.41 8.24 -6.79
C ASN A 177 -14.94 7.69 -8.15
N LEU A 178 -15.76 6.93 -8.85
CA LEU A 178 -15.39 6.40 -10.17
C LEU A 178 -15.06 7.54 -11.15
N ASP A 179 -15.77 8.66 -11.07
CA ASP A 179 -15.54 9.91 -11.82
C ASP A 179 -14.17 10.54 -11.56
N GLN A 180 -13.52 10.20 -10.45
CA GLN A 180 -12.24 10.78 -10.04
C GLN A 180 -11.01 10.00 -10.49
N LEU A 181 -11.16 8.72 -10.84
CA LEU A 181 -10.00 7.83 -11.01
C LEU A 181 -9.09 8.29 -12.15
N LEU A 182 -9.65 8.58 -13.33
CA LEU A 182 -8.86 9.07 -14.46
C LEU A 182 -8.35 10.52 -14.27
N PRO A 183 -9.14 11.47 -13.74
CA PRO A 183 -8.64 12.78 -13.33
C PRO A 183 -7.46 12.71 -12.34
N ILE A 184 -7.51 11.84 -11.32
CA ILE A 184 -6.41 11.65 -10.37
C ILE A 184 -5.14 11.16 -11.09
N VAL A 185 -5.27 10.23 -12.04
CA VAL A 185 -4.12 9.71 -12.80
C VAL A 185 -3.47 10.80 -13.66
N ARG A 186 -4.30 11.61 -14.36
CA ARG A 186 -3.81 12.74 -15.15
C ARG A 186 -3.11 13.77 -14.26
N ARG A 187 -3.72 14.12 -13.13
CA ARG A 187 -3.11 15.04 -12.16
C ARG A 187 -1.81 14.51 -11.59
N ALA A 188 -1.75 13.23 -11.28
CA ALA A 188 -0.52 12.58 -10.82
C ALA A 188 0.60 12.65 -11.88
N GLN A 189 0.26 12.41 -13.16
CA GLN A 189 1.20 12.53 -14.27
C GLN A 189 1.77 13.96 -14.38
N GLU A 190 0.93 14.99 -14.35
CA GLU A 190 1.34 16.40 -14.35
C GLU A 190 2.30 16.72 -13.21
N LEU A 191 2.00 16.18 -12.02
CA LEU A 191 2.81 16.34 -10.83
C LEU A 191 4.03 15.39 -10.78
N GLY A 192 4.27 14.55 -11.80
CA GLY A 192 5.33 13.56 -11.80
C GLY A 192 5.23 12.57 -10.65
N CYS A 193 4.03 12.24 -10.19
CA CYS A 193 3.72 11.22 -9.20
C CYS A 193 3.17 9.96 -9.88
N GLY A 194 3.24 8.82 -9.18
CA GLY A 194 2.51 7.63 -9.60
C GLY A 194 1.14 7.52 -8.91
N VAL A 195 0.33 6.55 -9.33
CA VAL A 195 -0.94 6.19 -8.69
C VAL A 195 -0.99 4.69 -8.46
N ASN A 196 -1.48 4.30 -7.29
CA ASN A 196 -1.82 2.93 -6.94
C ASN A 196 -3.28 2.87 -6.51
N PHE A 197 -4.04 1.97 -7.10
CA PHE A 197 -5.45 1.75 -6.79
C PHE A 197 -5.63 0.54 -5.87
N SER A 198 -6.62 0.61 -4.98
CA SER A 198 -7.09 -0.52 -4.18
C SER A 198 -8.62 -0.52 -4.14
N LEU A 199 -9.26 -1.63 -4.52
CA LEU A 199 -10.70 -1.72 -4.50
C LEU A 199 -11.22 -1.72 -3.05
N TYR A 200 -12.27 -0.96 -2.80
CA TYR A 200 -12.99 -1.00 -1.52
C TYR A 200 -13.79 -2.31 -1.38
N THR A 201 -13.83 -2.82 -0.16
CA THR A 201 -14.72 -3.91 0.24
C THR A 201 -15.25 -3.63 1.65
N ASP A 202 -16.43 -4.15 1.96
CA ASP A 202 -17.07 -3.99 3.26
C ASP A 202 -16.62 -5.02 4.31
N SER A 203 -15.73 -5.94 3.92
CA SER A 203 -15.29 -7.07 4.76
C SER A 203 -14.74 -6.65 6.12
N LYS A 204 -14.16 -5.46 6.21
CA LYS A 204 -13.54 -4.95 7.44
C LYS A 204 -14.51 -4.31 8.41
N ASN A 205 -15.45 -3.51 7.93
CA ASN A 205 -16.31 -2.66 8.76
C ASN A 205 -17.81 -2.79 8.50
N GLY A 206 -18.20 -3.64 7.53
CA GLY A 206 -19.58 -3.87 7.15
C GLY A 206 -20.28 -2.69 6.45
N ASN A 207 -19.55 -1.61 6.13
CA ASN A 207 -20.14 -0.43 5.51
C ASN A 207 -20.31 -0.62 4.01
N ARG A 208 -21.53 -0.89 3.57
CA ARG A 208 -21.86 -1.13 2.16
C ARG A 208 -21.99 0.15 1.31
N MET A 209 -22.00 1.34 1.93
CA MET A 209 -22.19 2.63 1.23
C MET A 209 -21.21 2.85 0.08
N HIS A 210 -19.99 2.33 0.21
CA HIS A 210 -18.89 2.52 -0.75
C HIS A 210 -18.68 1.33 -1.69
N LEU A 211 -19.47 0.27 -1.56
CA LEU A 211 -19.36 -0.90 -2.44
C LEU A 211 -19.77 -0.55 -3.86
N ILE A 212 -19.11 -1.20 -4.80
CA ILE A 212 -19.47 -1.22 -6.20
C ILE A 212 -20.10 -2.58 -6.48
N ASP A 213 -21.40 -2.58 -6.56
CA ASP A 213 -22.21 -3.76 -6.86
C ASP A 213 -23.35 -3.41 -7.83
N GLY A 214 -24.05 -4.42 -8.36
CA GLY A 214 -25.23 -4.26 -9.19
C GLY A 214 -25.02 -3.28 -10.35
N ASP A 215 -25.83 -2.22 -10.38
CA ASP A 215 -25.90 -1.25 -11.48
C ASP A 215 -24.62 -0.39 -11.66
N ARG A 216 -23.74 -0.37 -10.66
CA ARG A 216 -22.46 0.37 -10.74
C ARG A 216 -21.31 -0.44 -11.37
N VAL A 217 -21.49 -1.74 -11.57
CA VAL A 217 -20.44 -2.59 -12.16
C VAL A 217 -20.12 -2.22 -13.61
N PRO A 218 -21.08 -1.90 -14.50
CA PRO A 218 -20.76 -1.45 -15.87
C PRO A 218 -19.88 -0.19 -15.90
N GLU A 219 -20.16 0.78 -15.02
CA GLU A 219 -19.33 2.00 -14.92
C GLU A 219 -17.91 1.66 -14.45
N LEU A 220 -17.76 0.74 -13.50
CA LEU A 220 -16.44 0.26 -13.07
C LEU A 220 -15.68 -0.41 -14.21
N GLU A 221 -16.35 -1.19 -15.06
CA GLU A 221 -15.75 -1.82 -16.23
C GLU A 221 -15.23 -0.78 -17.24
N GLU A 222 -16.03 0.23 -17.52
CA GLU A 222 -15.65 1.33 -18.41
C GLU A 222 -14.42 2.07 -17.88
N VAL A 223 -14.47 2.51 -16.63
CA VAL A 223 -13.38 3.25 -16.00
C VAL A 223 -12.10 2.40 -15.89
N THR A 224 -12.19 1.11 -15.56
CA THR A 224 -11.01 0.25 -15.52
C THR A 224 -10.42 0.00 -16.91
N ALA A 225 -11.23 -0.06 -17.96
CA ALA A 225 -10.77 -0.13 -19.35
C ALA A 225 -10.05 1.16 -19.76
N GLU A 226 -10.57 2.33 -19.37
CA GLU A 226 -9.91 3.63 -19.60
C GLU A 226 -8.56 3.72 -18.86
N LEU A 227 -8.50 3.27 -17.60
CA LEU A 227 -7.25 3.22 -16.83
C LEU A 227 -6.20 2.32 -17.49
N LEU A 228 -6.62 1.16 -18.03
CA LEU A 228 -5.73 0.27 -18.77
C LEU A 228 -5.26 0.90 -20.10
N ALA A 229 -6.14 1.61 -20.81
CA ALA A 229 -5.77 2.36 -22.00
C ALA A 229 -4.75 3.45 -21.67
N PHE A 230 -5.04 4.27 -20.67
CA PHE A 230 -4.11 5.31 -20.22
C PHE A 230 -2.74 4.73 -19.82
N LYS A 231 -2.73 3.62 -19.08
CA LYS A 231 -1.50 2.95 -18.64
C LYS A 231 -0.66 2.47 -19.81
N ARG A 232 -1.27 1.97 -20.88
CA ARG A 232 -0.53 1.52 -22.09
C ARG A 232 0.27 2.67 -22.72
N ASP A 233 -0.34 3.86 -22.76
CA ASP A 233 0.26 5.04 -23.38
C ASP A 233 1.21 5.78 -22.43
N ASN A 234 1.00 5.66 -21.11
CA ASN A 234 1.70 6.41 -20.07
C ASN A 234 2.28 5.46 -19.01
N ARG A 235 3.23 4.61 -19.41
CA ARG A 235 3.83 3.61 -18.52
C ARG A 235 4.50 4.26 -17.31
N GLY A 236 4.33 3.63 -16.15
CA GLY A 236 4.92 4.05 -14.89
C GLY A 236 4.05 5.01 -14.07
N VAL A 237 3.01 5.62 -14.64
CA VAL A 237 2.07 6.45 -13.86
C VAL A 237 1.15 5.56 -13.02
N ILE A 238 0.44 4.61 -13.63
CA ILE A 238 -0.34 3.63 -12.87
C ILE A 238 0.55 2.44 -12.52
N THR A 239 0.69 2.17 -11.23
CA THR A 239 1.65 1.18 -10.71
C THR A 239 1.06 -0.19 -10.47
N ASN A 240 -0.28 -0.31 -10.45
CA ASN A 240 -0.94 -1.61 -10.44
C ASN A 240 -0.61 -2.41 -11.70
N SER A 241 -0.55 -3.74 -11.55
CA SER A 241 -0.42 -4.64 -12.70
C SER A 241 -1.67 -4.60 -13.58
N ASP A 242 -1.51 -4.92 -14.87
CA ASP A 242 -2.64 -5.07 -15.78
C ASP A 242 -3.61 -6.14 -15.25
N HIS A 243 -3.06 -7.23 -14.72
CA HIS A 243 -3.84 -8.31 -14.11
C HIS A 243 -4.76 -7.81 -12.98
N TYR A 244 -4.24 -6.94 -12.09
CA TYR A 244 -5.04 -6.39 -11.01
C TYR A 244 -6.22 -5.58 -11.56
N LEU A 245 -5.96 -4.64 -12.47
CA LEU A 245 -6.99 -3.79 -13.07
C LEU A 245 -8.02 -4.60 -13.87
N GLU A 246 -7.58 -5.61 -14.65
CA GLU A 246 -8.45 -6.52 -15.41
C GLU A 246 -9.33 -7.39 -14.51
N THR A 247 -8.89 -7.66 -13.28
CA THR A 247 -9.58 -8.55 -12.34
C THR A 247 -10.57 -7.81 -11.44
N ILE A 248 -10.41 -6.51 -11.22
CA ILE A 248 -11.34 -5.69 -10.41
C ILE A 248 -12.80 -5.87 -10.83
N PRO A 249 -13.19 -5.72 -12.13
CA PRO A 249 -14.58 -5.91 -12.54
C PRO A 249 -15.06 -7.36 -12.36
N LYS A 250 -14.21 -8.34 -12.59
CA LYS A 250 -14.54 -9.77 -12.38
C LYS A 250 -14.85 -10.05 -10.91
N TYR A 251 -14.07 -9.48 -10.01
CA TYR A 251 -14.35 -9.57 -8.59
C TYR A 251 -15.71 -8.92 -8.24
N ALA A 252 -16.00 -7.73 -8.77
CA ALA A 252 -17.26 -7.04 -8.52
C ALA A 252 -18.49 -7.83 -9.02
N ARG A 253 -18.33 -8.66 -10.07
CA ARG A 253 -19.36 -9.60 -10.54
C ARG A 253 -19.41 -10.92 -9.75
N GLY A 254 -18.54 -11.13 -8.77
CA GLY A 254 -18.45 -12.39 -8.02
C GLY A 254 -17.80 -13.55 -8.78
N GLU A 255 -17.08 -13.28 -9.86
CA GLU A 255 -16.46 -14.28 -10.73
C GLU A 255 -15.05 -14.73 -10.29
N LEU A 256 -14.54 -14.24 -9.16
CA LEU A 256 -13.23 -14.59 -8.65
C LEU A 256 -13.27 -15.97 -7.97
N ALA A 257 -12.63 -16.97 -8.58
CA ALA A 257 -12.64 -18.36 -8.11
C ALA A 257 -11.33 -18.80 -7.40
N GLU A 258 -10.27 -18.02 -7.48
CA GLU A 258 -8.97 -18.40 -6.94
C GLU A 258 -8.93 -18.28 -5.40
N PRO A 259 -8.34 -19.27 -4.69
CA PRO A 259 -8.18 -19.17 -3.25
C PRO A 259 -7.23 -18.04 -2.87
N CYS A 260 -7.56 -17.30 -1.82
CA CYS A 260 -6.73 -16.22 -1.30
C CYS A 260 -5.41 -16.77 -0.72
N ARG A 261 -4.29 -16.22 -1.15
CA ARG A 261 -2.94 -16.54 -0.64
C ARG A 261 -2.42 -15.54 0.39
N SER A 262 -3.30 -14.71 0.94
CA SER A 262 -2.97 -13.85 2.08
C SER A 262 -2.55 -14.68 3.28
N GLY A 263 -1.53 -14.23 4.01
CA GLY A 263 -0.86 -15.04 5.03
C GLY A 263 0.35 -15.81 4.49
N ILE A 264 0.38 -16.16 3.19
CA ILE A 264 1.52 -16.85 2.57
C ILE A 264 2.45 -15.84 1.89
N ARG A 265 1.91 -14.98 1.04
CA ARG A 265 2.69 -13.99 0.28
C ARG A 265 2.75 -12.63 0.94
N THR A 266 1.72 -12.29 1.69
CA THR A 266 1.62 -11.05 2.46
C THR A 266 1.11 -11.34 3.85
N ILE A 267 1.66 -10.67 4.84
CA ILE A 267 1.21 -10.69 6.24
C ILE A 267 1.17 -9.27 6.78
N HIS A 268 0.39 -9.09 7.83
CA HIS A 268 0.37 -7.88 8.64
C HIS A 268 0.92 -8.18 10.03
N ILE A 269 1.65 -7.25 10.62
CA ILE A 269 2.11 -7.31 11.99
C ILE A 269 1.59 -6.06 12.68
N ASP A 270 0.79 -6.25 13.71
CA ASP A 270 0.15 -5.18 14.45
C ASP A 270 1.14 -4.47 15.41
N PRO A 271 0.73 -3.37 16.08
CA PRO A 271 1.62 -2.63 16.98
C PRO A 271 2.09 -3.43 18.20
N THR A 272 1.49 -4.59 18.47
CA THR A 272 1.86 -5.48 19.59
C THR A 272 2.67 -6.70 19.15
N GLY A 273 3.10 -6.73 17.88
CA GLY A 273 3.88 -7.83 17.31
C GLY A 273 3.06 -9.04 16.87
N HIS A 274 1.73 -8.98 16.96
CA HIS A 274 0.90 -10.09 16.53
C HIS A 274 0.70 -10.10 15.02
N VAL A 275 0.77 -11.28 14.44
CA VAL A 275 0.62 -11.52 13.01
C VAL A 275 -0.85 -11.65 12.66
N LYS A 276 -1.24 -11.00 11.57
CA LYS A 276 -2.53 -11.17 10.91
C LYS A 276 -2.31 -11.73 9.51
N ARG A 277 -3.18 -12.62 9.09
CA ARG A 277 -3.21 -13.12 7.71
C ARG A 277 -3.40 -11.98 6.70
N CYS A 278 -4.34 -11.09 6.96
CA CYS A 278 -4.64 -9.88 6.18
C CYS A 278 -5.25 -8.81 7.10
N PRO A 279 -5.49 -7.58 6.63
CA PRO A 279 -6.03 -6.50 7.48
C PRO A 279 -7.42 -6.77 8.06
N ASP A 280 -8.21 -7.67 7.43
CA ASP A 280 -9.59 -7.96 7.83
C ASP A 280 -9.73 -9.16 8.78
N PHE A 281 -8.67 -9.96 8.91
CA PHE A 281 -8.66 -11.06 9.88
C PHE A 281 -8.18 -10.58 11.25
N PRO A 282 -8.63 -11.25 12.33
CA PRO A 282 -8.10 -11.00 13.66
C PRO A 282 -6.61 -11.34 13.74
N THR A 283 -5.97 -10.90 14.81
CA THR A 283 -4.61 -11.30 15.14
C THR A 283 -4.58 -12.77 15.55
N ASP A 284 -3.55 -13.49 15.09
CA ASP A 284 -3.40 -14.92 15.40
C ASP A 284 -2.39 -15.13 16.56
N PHE A 285 -1.10 -15.00 16.25
CA PHE A 285 0.01 -15.29 17.17
C PHE A 285 1.05 -14.18 17.10
N HIS A 286 1.87 -14.09 18.15
CA HIS A 286 3.01 -13.18 18.11
C HIS A 286 4.04 -13.66 17.06
N TRP A 287 4.78 -12.74 16.42
CA TRP A 287 5.71 -13.07 15.32
C TRP A 287 6.80 -14.07 15.71
N THR A 288 7.19 -14.15 16.99
CA THR A 288 8.14 -15.13 17.51
C THR A 288 7.63 -16.56 17.48
N GLU A 289 6.30 -16.73 17.45
CA GLU A 289 5.60 -18.02 17.39
C GLU A 289 5.04 -18.30 15.99
N PHE A 290 5.55 -17.60 14.96
CA PHE A 290 5.00 -17.65 13.60
C PHE A 290 4.87 -19.06 13.06
N ARG A 291 3.65 -19.39 12.63
CA ARG A 291 3.31 -20.61 11.91
C ARG A 291 2.94 -20.27 10.47
N LYS A 292 3.32 -21.13 9.53
CA LYS A 292 2.98 -20.94 8.12
C LYS A 292 1.50 -21.09 7.90
N TYR A 293 0.94 -20.15 7.17
CA TYR A 293 -0.45 -20.19 6.74
C TYR A 293 -0.65 -21.11 5.53
N GLU A 294 -1.83 -21.70 5.44
CA GLU A 294 -2.33 -22.38 4.25
C GLU A 294 -3.28 -21.45 3.46
N PRO A 295 -3.44 -21.66 2.12
CA PRO A 295 -4.43 -20.94 1.34
C PRO A 295 -5.84 -21.10 1.93
N VAL A 296 -6.66 -20.07 1.81
CA VAL A 296 -8.06 -20.10 2.28
C VAL A 296 -9.01 -19.82 1.12
N ALA A 297 -10.14 -20.50 1.12
CA ALA A 297 -11.25 -20.22 0.21
C ALA A 297 -11.97 -18.93 0.70
N CYS A 298 -11.38 -17.77 0.43
CA CYS A 298 -11.91 -16.47 0.83
C CYS A 298 -11.98 -15.54 -0.38
N ASN A 299 -13.16 -14.99 -0.64
CA ASN A 299 -13.42 -13.99 -1.68
C ASN A 299 -14.00 -12.69 -1.10
N ALA A 300 -13.76 -12.41 0.18
CA ALA A 300 -14.31 -11.23 0.86
C ALA A 300 -13.69 -9.90 0.37
N CYS A 301 -12.50 -9.92 -0.22
CA CYS A 301 -11.85 -8.70 -0.70
C CYS A 301 -11.04 -8.92 -1.97
N PHE A 302 -10.74 -7.82 -2.66
CA PHE A 302 -9.74 -7.78 -3.74
C PHE A 302 -8.86 -6.53 -3.59
N TYR A 303 -8.22 -6.41 -2.44
CA TYR A 303 -7.26 -5.34 -2.19
C TYR A 303 -6.03 -5.45 -3.11
N ALA A 304 -5.35 -4.32 -3.35
CA ALA A 304 -4.14 -4.30 -4.16
C ALA A 304 -3.07 -5.30 -3.65
N CYS A 305 -2.89 -5.44 -2.34
CA CYS A 305 -1.93 -6.39 -1.77
C CYS A 305 -2.25 -7.85 -2.15
N ARG A 306 -3.54 -8.23 -2.22
CA ARG A 306 -3.97 -9.53 -2.71
C ARG A 306 -3.75 -9.65 -4.22
N GLY A 307 -4.33 -8.76 -5.01
CA GLY A 307 -4.28 -8.84 -6.46
C GLY A 307 -2.86 -8.78 -7.03
N GLU A 308 -2.00 -7.94 -6.45
CA GLU A 308 -0.59 -7.86 -6.84
C GLU A 308 0.23 -9.08 -6.41
N ALA A 309 -0.05 -9.64 -5.23
CA ALA A 309 0.64 -10.84 -4.76
C ALA A 309 0.24 -12.10 -5.54
N GLU A 310 -0.98 -12.15 -6.07
CA GLU A 310 -1.52 -13.26 -6.87
C GLU A 310 -1.28 -13.08 -8.37
N ALA A 311 -0.92 -11.88 -8.82
CA ALA A 311 -0.69 -11.58 -10.22
C ALA A 311 0.42 -12.45 -10.82
N PRO A 312 0.19 -13.06 -11.98
CA PRO A 312 1.19 -13.87 -12.67
C PRO A 312 2.39 -12.99 -13.10
N MET A 313 3.56 -13.60 -13.14
CA MET A 313 4.76 -12.96 -13.69
C MET A 313 4.63 -12.86 -15.22
N ARG A 314 4.16 -11.69 -15.69
CA ARG A 314 4.06 -11.37 -17.12
C ARG A 314 5.17 -10.39 -17.53
N LEU A 315 5.55 -10.39 -18.81
CA LEU A 315 6.53 -9.43 -19.35
C LEU A 315 6.08 -7.98 -19.18
N SER A 316 4.77 -7.69 -19.24
CA SER A 316 4.21 -6.37 -18.95
C SER A 316 4.62 -5.88 -17.57
N ARG A 317 4.55 -6.76 -16.56
CA ARG A 317 4.94 -6.41 -15.18
C ARG A 317 6.44 -6.06 -15.06
N VAL A 318 7.30 -6.80 -15.75
CA VAL A 318 8.73 -6.47 -15.80
C VAL A 318 8.95 -5.11 -16.47
N ARG A 319 8.25 -4.86 -17.58
CA ARG A 319 8.30 -3.57 -18.28
C ARG A 319 7.78 -2.41 -17.42
N ASP A 320 6.70 -2.60 -16.65
CA ASP A 320 6.14 -1.58 -15.76
C ASP A 320 7.12 -1.23 -14.64
N VAL A 321 7.78 -2.24 -14.06
CA VAL A 321 8.85 -2.04 -13.07
C VAL A 321 10.02 -1.25 -13.67
N MET A 322 10.44 -1.59 -14.90
CA MET A 322 11.55 -0.91 -15.57
C MET A 322 11.19 0.50 -16.08
N ALA A 323 9.93 0.74 -16.44
CA ALA A 323 9.45 2.03 -16.91
C ALA A 323 9.13 3.01 -15.77
N SER A 324 9.09 2.53 -14.53
CA SER A 324 8.87 3.41 -13.38
C SER A 324 10.10 4.33 -13.23
N PRO A 325 9.99 5.64 -13.52
CA PRO A 325 11.16 6.52 -13.69
C PRO A 325 11.95 6.73 -12.40
N ARG A 326 11.56 6.12 -11.28
CA ARG A 326 12.05 6.45 -9.94
C ARG A 326 12.12 5.25 -8.98
N LEU A 327 12.20 4.03 -9.53
CA LEU A 327 12.54 2.85 -8.71
C LEU A 327 14.01 2.83 -8.33
#